data_16ae21ef187cbe865cf397e2fe5095bd
#
_entry.id   16ae21ef187cbe865cf397e2fe5095bd
#
_cell.length_a   1.000
_cell.length_b   1.000
_cell.length_c   1.000
_cell.angle_alpha   90.00
_cell.angle_beta   90.00
_cell.angle_gamma   90.00
#
_symmetry.space_group_name_H-M   'P 1'
#
loop_
_entity.id
_entity.type
_entity.pdbx_description
1 polymer ?
#
loop_
_entity_poly.entity_id
_entity_poly.type
_entity_poly.pdbx_seq_one_letter_code
_entity_poly.pdbx_strand_id
1 'polypeptide(L)'
;MRRIWEKAKGNARSAGLKRWLMAVAWSAVVVWMTVWMSNGWLLLLLLLVADVELTRIVPWSGWRRVKNKWLKTVLDWADAVVFALVAVYFINLYLFQNFQIPSSSMEGTLLVGDHLLVSKLSYGPRTPVTPLSLPLMQHTIPGTSVPSFWDGVQWKSRRLRGFGNVERGDIVVFNFPAGDTVCRAMEAVNYESLCFEAGERLAESAGVDIEKAWREGEDVRSWCLEAGRSVVRGDKRYGEIVYRPVDRRENYIKRCVGVAGDTIEVKDGKLVVNGKVQEPLEEEQAMREVRSRRVLTRRWLTGVAGFSAEQVERSHLGEDEDGRQVYLIAMSEGKARWMREQAGVESVERHNLSEYLSRKERLFPVGYNLDWTVDNYGPIYIPKRGDKLKVTRENLPLYERLIRNYEGNELRVEGDDVLINGEKATEYEVKQNYYWMMGDNRHNSADSRVWGYVPEDHIVGRPLFIWLSIDKDKGWTEGKIRWRRFFKGAKR
;
A
#
# COMPACT_ATOMS: atom_id res chain seq x y z
N MET A 1 -10.43 50.97 -9.79
CA MET A 1 -9.87 50.61 -8.46
C MET A 1 -10.53 51.40 -7.31
N ARG A 2 -10.54 52.74 -7.31
CA ARG A 2 -11.08 53.54 -6.20
C ARG A 2 -12.55 53.20 -5.83
N ARG A 3 -13.45 53.02 -6.81
CA ARG A 3 -14.86 52.59 -6.58
C ARG A 3 -14.99 51.22 -5.92
N ILE A 4 -14.15 50.25 -6.30
CA ILE A 4 -14.19 48.90 -5.70
C ILE A 4 -13.74 48.97 -4.24
N TRP A 5 -12.68 49.75 -3.96
CA TRP A 5 -12.17 49.97 -2.61
C TRP A 5 -13.17 50.63 -1.68
N GLU A 6 -13.86 51.68 -2.16
CA GLU A 6 -14.92 52.37 -1.37
C GLU A 6 -16.10 51.44 -1.08
N LYS A 7 -16.50 50.61 -2.07
CA LYS A 7 -17.53 49.57 -1.87
C LYS A 7 -17.12 48.55 -0.84
N ALA A 8 -15.86 48.05 -0.89
CA ALA A 8 -15.32 47.09 0.06
C ALA A 8 -15.35 47.66 1.48
N LYS A 9 -14.87 48.89 1.65
CA LYS A 9 -14.87 49.61 2.94
C LYS A 9 -16.29 49.78 3.50
N GLY A 10 -17.23 50.19 2.65
CA GLY A 10 -18.62 50.35 3.03
C GLY A 10 -19.25 49.04 3.51
N ASN A 11 -19.05 47.96 2.77
CA ASN A 11 -19.54 46.61 3.13
C ASN A 11 -18.95 46.09 4.43
N ALA A 12 -17.63 46.27 4.64
CA ALA A 12 -16.96 45.84 5.85
C ALA A 12 -17.43 46.62 7.09
N ARG A 13 -17.63 47.92 6.98
CA ARG A 13 -18.16 48.77 8.06
C ARG A 13 -19.60 48.44 8.43
N SER A 14 -20.41 48.04 7.47
CA SER A 14 -21.81 47.62 7.68
C SER A 14 -21.94 46.15 8.10
N ALA A 15 -20.85 45.38 8.15
CA ALA A 15 -20.87 43.99 8.58
C ALA A 15 -21.21 43.88 10.07
N GLY A 16 -22.28 43.14 10.37
CA GLY A 16 -22.67 42.89 11.78
C GLY A 16 -21.64 42.03 12.54
N LEU A 17 -21.71 42.04 13.87
CA LEU A 17 -20.81 41.33 14.77
C LEU A 17 -20.61 39.84 14.39
N LYS A 18 -21.68 39.13 14.04
CA LYS A 18 -21.65 37.73 13.62
C LYS A 18 -20.68 37.49 12.44
N ARG A 19 -20.67 38.35 11.45
CA ARG A 19 -19.79 38.26 10.28
C ARG A 19 -18.34 38.51 10.63
N TRP A 20 -18.07 39.45 11.51
CA TRP A 20 -16.73 39.70 12.04
C TRP A 20 -16.22 38.49 12.83
N LEU A 21 -17.05 37.89 13.70
CA LEU A 21 -16.67 36.67 14.45
C LEU A 21 -16.37 35.50 13.49
N MET A 22 -17.17 35.31 12.44
CA MET A 22 -16.92 34.30 11.43
C MET A 22 -15.62 34.58 10.66
N ALA A 23 -15.36 35.82 10.27
CA ALA A 23 -14.11 36.19 9.61
C ALA A 23 -12.89 35.90 10.49
N VAL A 24 -12.95 36.24 11.77
CA VAL A 24 -11.87 35.94 12.75
C VAL A 24 -11.69 34.43 12.91
N ALA A 25 -12.78 33.67 13.07
CA ALA A 25 -12.72 32.22 13.24
C ALA A 25 -12.10 31.54 12.01
N TRP A 26 -12.55 31.86 10.80
CA TRP A 26 -11.98 31.32 9.57
C TRP A 26 -10.52 31.76 9.36
N SER A 27 -10.20 33.02 9.68
CA SER A 27 -8.81 33.49 9.64
C SER A 27 -7.90 32.73 10.59
N ALA A 28 -8.36 32.43 11.79
CA ALA A 28 -7.62 31.60 12.75
C ALA A 28 -7.39 30.19 12.22
N VAL A 29 -8.40 29.57 11.56
CA VAL A 29 -8.25 28.26 10.89
C VAL A 29 -7.22 28.34 9.76
N VAL A 30 -7.27 29.37 8.92
CA VAL A 30 -6.29 29.54 7.83
C VAL A 30 -4.88 29.71 8.37
N VAL A 31 -4.67 30.52 9.40
CA VAL A 31 -3.36 30.70 10.05
C VAL A 31 -2.88 29.39 10.66
N TRP A 32 -3.74 28.67 11.37
CA TRP A 32 -3.42 27.36 11.93
C TRP A 32 -3.01 26.36 10.83
N MET A 33 -3.79 26.29 9.72
CA MET A 33 -3.44 25.45 8.58
C MET A 33 -2.11 25.87 7.96
N THR A 34 -1.84 27.17 7.83
CA THR A 34 -0.57 27.68 7.30
C THR A 34 0.61 27.22 8.12
N VAL A 35 0.52 27.29 9.45
CA VAL A 35 1.55 26.83 10.39
C VAL A 35 1.69 25.29 10.29
N TRP A 36 0.57 24.57 10.38
CA TRP A 36 0.57 23.10 10.34
C TRP A 36 1.14 22.54 9.04
N MET A 37 0.74 23.11 7.88
CA MET A 37 1.24 22.73 6.56
C MET A 37 2.59 23.37 6.22
N SER A 38 3.09 24.30 7.05
CA SER A 38 4.30 25.11 6.78
C SER A 38 4.30 25.71 5.36
N ASN A 39 3.15 26.18 4.90
CA ASN A 39 2.94 26.71 3.56
C ASN A 39 2.36 28.11 3.61
N GLY A 40 3.22 29.13 3.44
CA GLY A 40 2.83 30.56 3.50
C GLY A 40 1.84 30.98 2.40
N TRP A 41 1.75 30.26 1.27
CA TRP A 41 0.77 30.57 0.22
C TRP A 41 -0.68 30.42 0.68
N LEU A 42 -0.94 29.63 1.73
CA LEU A 42 -2.27 29.50 2.31
C LEU A 42 -2.79 30.82 2.89
N LEU A 43 -1.90 31.75 3.27
CA LEU A 43 -2.31 33.09 3.71
C LEU A 43 -3.11 33.86 2.66
N LEU A 44 -2.97 33.51 1.37
CA LEU A 44 -3.81 34.12 0.31
C LEU A 44 -5.30 33.78 0.51
N LEU A 45 -5.63 32.69 1.21
CA LEU A 45 -7.01 32.35 1.57
C LEU A 45 -7.64 33.38 2.52
N LEU A 46 -6.82 34.16 3.24
CA LEU A 46 -7.33 35.27 4.06
C LEU A 46 -8.03 36.34 3.21
N LEU A 47 -7.58 36.56 1.97
CA LEU A 47 -8.24 37.45 1.02
C LEU A 47 -9.64 36.92 0.67
N LEU A 48 -9.76 35.59 0.46
CA LEU A 48 -11.05 34.93 0.22
C LEU A 48 -11.96 35.05 1.45
N VAL A 49 -11.47 34.76 2.64
CA VAL A 49 -12.22 34.92 3.90
C VAL A 49 -12.71 36.36 4.06
N ALA A 50 -11.81 37.33 3.83
CA ALA A 50 -12.16 38.75 3.92
C ALA A 50 -13.23 39.12 2.89
N ASP A 51 -13.17 38.59 1.67
CA ASP A 51 -14.18 38.90 0.66
C ASP A 51 -15.51 38.24 0.96
N VAL A 52 -15.56 36.98 1.31
CA VAL A 52 -16.80 36.24 1.62
C VAL A 52 -17.52 36.84 2.83
N GLU A 53 -16.79 37.13 3.91
CA GLU A 53 -17.39 37.57 5.16
C GLU A 53 -17.56 39.08 5.27
N LEU A 54 -16.60 39.87 4.77
CA LEU A 54 -16.56 41.31 5.03
C LEU A 54 -16.83 42.15 3.78
N THR A 55 -16.01 42.00 2.72
CA THR A 55 -16.03 42.96 1.60
C THR A 55 -17.10 42.67 0.55
N ARG A 56 -17.41 41.39 0.29
CA ARG A 56 -18.43 40.95 -0.70
C ARG A 56 -18.30 41.64 -2.06
N ILE A 57 -17.06 41.80 -2.52
CA ILE A 57 -16.78 42.38 -3.84
C ILE A 57 -17.24 41.40 -4.92
N VAL A 58 -16.84 40.11 -4.73
CA VAL A 58 -17.22 39.01 -5.61
C VAL A 58 -18.62 38.51 -5.23
N PRO A 59 -19.57 38.45 -6.17
CA PRO A 59 -20.90 37.93 -5.88
C PRO A 59 -20.92 36.41 -5.88
N TRP A 60 -20.28 35.76 -4.86
CA TRP A 60 -20.15 34.31 -4.71
C TRP A 60 -21.46 33.52 -4.82
N SER A 61 -22.58 34.15 -4.56
CA SER A 61 -23.94 33.59 -4.68
C SER A 61 -24.78 34.28 -5.73
N GLY A 62 -24.16 34.88 -6.75
CA GLY A 62 -24.84 35.66 -7.81
C GLY A 62 -25.93 34.87 -8.55
N TRP A 63 -25.73 33.57 -8.75
CA TRP A 63 -26.72 32.69 -9.41
C TRP A 63 -28.04 32.59 -8.63
N ARG A 64 -28.06 32.83 -7.33
CA ARG A 64 -29.29 32.82 -6.52
C ARG A 64 -30.28 33.92 -6.92
N ARG A 65 -29.83 34.92 -7.71
CA ARG A 65 -30.66 36.02 -8.27
C ARG A 65 -31.28 35.66 -9.62
N VAL A 66 -31.00 34.49 -10.18
CA VAL A 66 -31.55 34.04 -11.44
C VAL A 66 -33.06 33.85 -11.30
N LYS A 67 -33.84 34.49 -12.18
CA LYS A 67 -35.32 34.48 -12.14
C LYS A 67 -35.92 33.16 -12.64
N ASN A 68 -35.26 32.48 -13.58
CA ASN A 68 -35.70 31.18 -14.09
C ASN A 68 -35.55 30.11 -13.02
N LYS A 69 -36.65 29.53 -12.55
CA LYS A 69 -36.71 28.54 -11.48
C LYS A 69 -35.91 27.27 -11.82
N TRP A 70 -36.01 26.75 -13.03
CA TRP A 70 -35.30 25.57 -13.49
C TRP A 70 -33.79 25.82 -13.49
N LEU A 71 -33.32 26.89 -14.10
CA LEU A 71 -31.91 27.26 -14.14
C LEU A 71 -31.35 27.50 -12.74
N LYS A 72 -32.10 28.13 -11.85
CA LYS A 72 -31.73 28.30 -10.45
C LYS A 72 -31.51 26.94 -9.75
N THR A 73 -32.45 25.99 -9.92
CA THR A 73 -32.32 24.63 -9.34
C THR A 73 -31.07 23.92 -9.86
N VAL A 74 -30.79 23.99 -11.17
CA VAL A 74 -29.58 23.38 -11.75
C VAL A 74 -28.30 24.00 -11.15
N LEU A 75 -28.26 25.33 -11.02
CA LEU A 75 -27.10 26.03 -10.45
C LEU A 75 -26.93 25.75 -8.95
N ASP A 76 -28.01 25.62 -8.18
CA ASP A 76 -27.98 25.25 -6.76
C ASP A 76 -27.44 23.80 -6.60
N TRP A 77 -27.83 22.85 -7.48
CA TRP A 77 -27.29 21.52 -7.52
C TRP A 77 -25.79 21.50 -7.91
N ALA A 78 -25.41 22.27 -8.92
CA ALA A 78 -24.03 22.39 -9.35
C ALA A 78 -23.12 22.93 -8.22
N ASP A 79 -23.58 23.98 -7.51
CA ASP A 79 -22.88 24.53 -6.34
C ASP A 79 -22.68 23.48 -5.24
N ALA A 80 -23.76 22.75 -4.90
CA ALA A 80 -23.70 21.69 -3.89
C ALA A 80 -22.73 20.57 -4.29
N VAL A 81 -22.75 20.14 -5.56
CA VAL A 81 -21.84 19.11 -6.08
C VAL A 81 -20.38 19.58 -6.05
N VAL A 82 -20.11 20.81 -6.53
CA VAL A 82 -18.74 21.37 -6.50
C VAL A 82 -18.25 21.48 -5.07
N PHE A 83 -19.08 22.01 -4.15
CA PHE A 83 -18.73 22.09 -2.74
C PHE A 83 -18.41 20.70 -2.15
N ALA A 84 -19.27 19.70 -2.41
CA ALA A 84 -19.08 18.34 -1.93
C ALA A 84 -17.80 17.71 -2.46
N LEU A 85 -17.49 17.86 -3.76
CA LEU A 85 -16.27 17.33 -4.37
C LEU A 85 -15.01 17.97 -3.78
N VAL A 86 -15.02 19.29 -3.59
CA VAL A 86 -13.91 20.03 -2.97
C VAL A 86 -13.74 19.57 -1.51
N ALA A 87 -14.81 19.51 -0.73
CA ALA A 87 -14.76 19.07 0.66
C ALA A 87 -14.23 17.63 0.77
N VAL A 88 -14.75 16.69 -0.03
CA VAL A 88 -14.32 15.29 -0.07
C VAL A 88 -12.86 15.18 -0.51
N TYR A 89 -12.42 15.99 -1.47
CA TYR A 89 -11.01 16.02 -1.89
C TYR A 89 -10.09 16.36 -0.71
N PHE A 90 -10.38 17.42 0.04
CA PHE A 90 -9.55 17.80 1.20
C PHE A 90 -9.66 16.82 2.35
N ILE A 91 -10.84 16.27 2.63
CA ILE A 91 -11.04 15.23 3.67
C ILE A 91 -10.20 14.01 3.31
N ASN A 92 -10.29 13.51 2.08
CA ASN A 92 -9.53 12.35 1.63
C ASN A 92 -8.02 12.60 1.60
N LEU A 93 -7.60 13.83 1.31
CA LEU A 93 -6.19 14.16 1.22
C LEU A 93 -5.52 14.27 2.61
N TYR A 94 -6.20 14.87 3.58
CA TYR A 94 -5.57 15.25 4.85
C TYR A 94 -6.14 14.54 6.10
N LEU A 95 -7.39 14.08 6.08
CA LEU A 95 -8.04 13.59 7.29
C LEU A 95 -8.28 12.09 7.25
N PHE A 96 -9.28 11.66 6.48
CA PHE A 96 -9.76 10.29 6.43
C PHE A 96 -10.02 9.87 4.99
N GLN A 97 -9.75 8.61 4.72
CA GLN A 97 -10.07 8.01 3.42
C GLN A 97 -10.67 6.63 3.63
N ASN A 98 -11.67 6.31 2.79
CA ASN A 98 -12.27 4.99 2.79
C ASN A 98 -11.51 4.05 1.85
N PHE A 99 -11.26 2.81 2.32
CA PHE A 99 -10.64 1.75 1.54
C PHE A 99 -11.45 0.45 1.67
N GLN A 100 -11.51 -0.30 0.59
CA GLN A 100 -12.10 -1.64 0.58
C GLN A 100 -10.97 -2.68 0.51
N ILE A 101 -11.13 -3.79 1.23
CA ILE A 101 -10.20 -4.92 1.20
C ILE A 101 -10.55 -5.82 0.00
N PRO A 102 -9.67 -5.87 -1.03
CA PRO A 102 -9.94 -6.65 -2.24
C PRO A 102 -9.38 -8.08 -2.18
N SER A 103 -8.39 -8.36 -1.34
CA SER A 103 -7.62 -9.61 -1.31
C SER A 103 -7.55 -10.23 0.08
N SER A 104 -7.25 -11.52 0.13
CA SER A 104 -7.19 -12.35 1.33
C SER A 104 -5.86 -12.27 2.09
N SER A 105 -4.93 -11.37 1.70
CA SER A 105 -3.58 -11.31 2.31
C SER A 105 -3.55 -10.89 3.78
N MET A 106 -4.62 -10.28 4.30
CA MET A 106 -4.82 -9.91 5.71
C MET A 106 -5.94 -10.73 6.34
N GLU A 107 -6.32 -11.87 5.73
CA GLU A 107 -7.38 -12.73 6.19
C GLU A 107 -7.09 -13.28 7.60
N GLY A 108 -8.16 -13.43 8.40
CA GLY A 108 -8.06 -13.60 9.85
C GLY A 108 -8.34 -12.27 10.55
N THR A 109 -7.60 -11.22 10.27
CA THR A 109 -7.80 -9.88 10.85
C THR A 109 -8.78 -9.04 10.01
N LEU A 110 -8.52 -8.90 8.72
CA LEU A 110 -9.36 -8.18 7.76
C LEU A 110 -9.82 -9.14 6.66
N LEU A 111 -11.10 -9.12 6.35
CA LEU A 111 -11.70 -10.01 5.36
C LEU A 111 -11.95 -9.28 4.04
N VAL A 112 -11.91 -10.04 2.94
CA VAL A 112 -12.33 -9.52 1.64
C VAL A 112 -13.74 -8.96 1.73
N GLY A 113 -13.95 -7.73 1.25
CA GLY A 113 -15.21 -7.00 1.35
C GLY A 113 -15.39 -6.16 2.61
N ASP A 114 -14.39 -6.08 3.51
CA ASP A 114 -14.37 -5.08 4.59
C ASP A 114 -14.09 -3.69 4.01
N HIS A 115 -14.86 -2.71 4.44
CA HIS A 115 -14.65 -1.29 4.15
C HIS A 115 -14.12 -0.60 5.40
N LEU A 116 -12.96 0.03 5.27
CA LEU A 116 -12.19 0.61 6.37
C LEU A 116 -12.20 2.13 6.30
N LEU A 117 -12.40 2.77 7.44
CA LEU A 117 -12.09 4.18 7.59
C LEU A 117 -10.62 4.32 8.03
N VAL A 118 -9.80 4.94 7.19
CA VAL A 118 -8.36 5.11 7.43
C VAL A 118 -8.06 6.54 7.80
N SER A 119 -7.40 6.74 8.95
CA SER A 119 -6.94 8.05 9.43
C SER A 119 -5.55 8.34 8.88
N LYS A 120 -5.41 9.45 8.17
CA LYS A 120 -4.11 9.99 7.77
C LYS A 120 -3.45 10.78 8.89
N LEU A 121 -4.26 11.33 9.79
CA LEU A 121 -3.79 12.09 10.95
C LEU A 121 -2.98 11.24 11.92
N SER A 122 -3.21 9.93 11.97
CA SER A 122 -2.49 9.03 12.89
C SER A 122 -0.98 9.12 12.72
N TYR A 123 -0.50 9.11 11.47
CA TYR A 123 0.94 9.18 11.15
C TYR A 123 1.34 10.51 10.50
N GLY A 124 0.39 11.43 10.34
CA GLY A 124 0.54 12.67 9.60
C GLY A 124 0.26 12.53 8.10
N PRO A 125 -0.66 13.35 7.55
CA PRO A 125 -0.96 13.35 6.14
C PRO A 125 0.23 13.86 5.32
N ARG A 126 0.25 13.51 4.04
CA ARG A 126 1.25 14.01 3.09
C ARG A 126 0.66 15.10 2.21
N THR A 127 1.49 16.09 1.87
CA THR A 127 1.14 16.98 0.75
C THR A 127 1.16 16.18 -0.56
N PRO A 128 0.24 16.43 -1.50
CA PRO A 128 0.17 15.67 -2.75
C PRO A 128 1.41 15.92 -3.60
N VAL A 129 1.88 14.87 -4.29
CA VAL A 129 2.86 15.00 -5.36
C VAL A 129 2.18 15.57 -6.60
N THR A 130 0.97 15.09 -6.91
CA THR A 130 0.15 15.51 -8.05
C THR A 130 -1.08 16.29 -7.58
N PRO A 131 -0.96 17.62 -7.36
CA PRO A 131 -2.04 18.44 -6.81
C PRO A 131 -3.24 18.57 -7.75
N LEU A 132 -3.00 18.50 -9.05
CA LEU A 132 -4.06 18.60 -10.07
C LEU A 132 -4.54 17.20 -10.43
N SER A 133 -5.56 16.73 -9.71
CA SER A 133 -6.13 15.42 -9.88
C SER A 133 -7.64 15.40 -9.65
N LEU A 134 -8.31 14.47 -10.33
CA LEU A 134 -9.74 14.27 -10.13
C LEU A 134 -9.97 13.61 -8.75
N PRO A 135 -10.92 14.12 -7.96
CA PRO A 135 -11.28 13.53 -6.68
C PRO A 135 -11.84 12.11 -6.87
N LEU A 136 -11.67 11.26 -5.85
CA LEU A 136 -12.16 9.88 -5.81
C LEU A 136 -11.54 8.90 -6.83
N MET A 137 -10.54 9.32 -7.61
CA MET A 137 -9.85 8.48 -8.58
C MET A 137 -8.38 8.33 -8.21
N GLN A 138 -7.86 7.09 -8.26
CA GLN A 138 -6.47 6.81 -7.86
C GLN A 138 -5.48 7.16 -8.97
N HIS A 139 -5.57 6.52 -10.14
CA HIS A 139 -4.60 6.70 -11.22
C HIS A 139 -5.22 6.88 -12.61
N THR A 140 -6.32 6.20 -12.93
CA THR A 140 -7.00 6.29 -14.24
C THR A 140 -8.49 6.51 -14.08
N ILE A 141 -9.10 7.14 -15.08
CA ILE A 141 -10.56 7.32 -15.14
C ILE A 141 -11.18 5.95 -15.45
N PRO A 142 -12.13 5.45 -14.64
CA PRO A 142 -12.75 4.15 -14.83
C PRO A 142 -13.29 3.95 -16.25
N GLY A 143 -12.98 2.78 -16.84
CA GLY A 143 -13.39 2.44 -18.20
C GLY A 143 -12.57 3.09 -19.33
N THR A 144 -11.49 3.82 -18.97
CA THR A 144 -10.60 4.46 -19.94
C THR A 144 -9.14 4.17 -19.61
N SER A 145 -8.22 4.53 -20.54
CA SER A 145 -6.78 4.57 -20.29
C SER A 145 -6.27 5.96 -19.88
N VAL A 146 -7.16 6.94 -19.72
CA VAL A 146 -6.80 8.33 -19.44
C VAL A 146 -6.39 8.50 -17.97
N PRO A 147 -5.23 9.11 -17.66
CA PRO A 147 -4.83 9.42 -16.28
C PRO A 147 -5.86 10.33 -15.60
N SER A 148 -6.13 10.10 -14.31
CA SER A 148 -7.01 10.94 -13.49
C SER A 148 -6.27 12.14 -12.88
N PHE A 149 -5.03 12.37 -13.25
CA PHE A 149 -4.17 13.45 -12.76
C PHE A 149 -3.35 14.03 -13.91
N TRP A 150 -2.90 15.27 -13.71
CA TRP A 150 -1.95 15.92 -14.62
C TRP A 150 -0.57 15.94 -13.98
N ASP A 151 0.39 15.29 -14.63
CA ASP A 151 1.78 15.13 -14.18
C ASP A 151 2.70 16.31 -14.51
N GLY A 152 2.24 17.27 -15.33
CA GLY A 152 2.97 18.48 -15.66
C GLY A 152 3.23 19.39 -14.45
N VAL A 153 2.51 19.24 -13.35
CA VAL A 153 2.74 19.93 -12.07
C VAL A 153 2.94 18.89 -10.97
N GLN A 154 4.18 18.73 -10.53
CA GLN A 154 4.51 17.86 -9.41
C GLN A 154 5.12 18.69 -8.27
N TRP A 155 4.69 18.42 -7.04
CA TRP A 155 5.23 19.04 -5.85
C TRP A 155 6.11 18.05 -5.09
N LYS A 156 7.14 18.55 -4.42
CA LYS A 156 7.89 17.73 -3.47
C LYS A 156 6.97 17.33 -2.32
N SER A 157 6.73 16.03 -2.18
CA SER A 157 5.92 15.51 -1.08
C SER A 157 6.56 15.84 0.26
N ARG A 158 5.72 16.20 1.24
CA ARG A 158 6.12 16.48 2.61
C ARG A 158 5.11 15.87 3.55
N ARG A 159 5.60 15.14 4.56
CA ARG A 159 4.74 14.65 5.63
C ARG A 159 4.50 15.76 6.65
N LEU A 160 3.24 15.98 6.97
CA LEU A 160 2.81 16.90 8.02
C LEU A 160 2.86 16.18 9.38
N ARG A 161 2.88 16.93 10.47
CA ARG A 161 2.88 16.35 11.81
C ARG A 161 1.57 15.60 12.07
N GLY A 162 1.71 14.34 12.49
CA GLY A 162 0.62 13.46 12.93
C GLY A 162 0.55 13.33 14.45
N PHE A 163 -0.33 12.42 14.91
CA PHE A 163 -0.50 12.14 16.34
C PHE A 163 0.48 11.09 16.88
N GLY A 164 1.12 10.30 15.99
CA GLY A 164 2.07 9.26 16.36
C GLY A 164 2.93 8.81 15.18
N ASN A 165 3.69 7.76 15.42
CA ASN A 165 4.54 7.11 14.44
C ASN A 165 4.03 5.70 14.17
N VAL A 166 4.50 5.08 13.08
CA VAL A 166 4.26 3.67 12.81
C VAL A 166 5.03 2.84 13.82
N GLU A 167 4.35 1.89 14.46
CA GLU A 167 4.92 0.98 15.44
C GLU A 167 4.76 -0.47 14.99
N ARG A 168 5.58 -1.38 15.58
CA ARG A 168 5.40 -2.82 15.34
C ARG A 168 4.02 -3.28 15.79
N GLY A 169 3.39 -4.12 14.95
CA GLY A 169 2.04 -4.61 15.15
C GLY A 169 0.96 -3.72 14.53
N ASP A 170 1.24 -2.48 14.14
CA ASP A 170 0.26 -1.61 13.50
C ASP A 170 -0.16 -2.17 12.14
N ILE A 171 -1.44 -2.12 11.83
CA ILE A 171 -1.94 -2.31 10.47
C ILE A 171 -1.82 -0.96 9.76
N VAL A 172 -1.16 -0.96 8.61
CA VAL A 172 -0.78 0.26 7.89
C VAL A 172 -1.26 0.21 6.45
N VAL A 173 -1.87 1.30 6.00
CA VAL A 173 -2.13 1.54 4.58
C VAL A 173 -0.99 2.35 4.00
N PHE A 174 -0.44 1.91 2.87
CA PHE A 174 0.68 2.56 2.19
C PHE A 174 0.57 2.40 0.67
N ASN A 175 1.24 3.27 -0.07
CA ASN A 175 1.36 3.15 -1.51
C ASN A 175 2.39 2.07 -1.87
N PHE A 176 2.10 1.29 -2.90
CA PHE A 176 2.94 0.18 -3.35
C PHE A 176 4.38 0.66 -3.62
N PRO A 177 5.38 0.16 -2.89
CA PRO A 177 6.74 0.72 -2.95
C PRO A 177 7.42 0.43 -4.29
N ALA A 178 7.17 -0.74 -4.88
CA ALA A 178 7.69 -1.13 -6.19
C ALA A 178 6.79 -0.73 -7.38
N GLY A 179 5.81 0.13 -7.15
CA GLY A 179 4.82 0.55 -8.16
C GLY A 179 5.15 1.85 -8.88
N ASP A 180 6.40 2.28 -8.90
CA ASP A 180 6.88 3.44 -9.67
C ASP A 180 6.88 3.16 -11.18
N THR A 181 7.30 1.96 -11.56
CA THR A 181 7.29 1.47 -12.93
C THR A 181 6.30 0.31 -13.04
N VAL A 182 5.35 0.41 -13.94
CA VAL A 182 4.25 -0.55 -14.06
C VAL A 182 4.06 -0.95 -15.51
N CYS A 183 3.98 -2.27 -15.76
CA CYS A 183 3.53 -2.84 -17.01
C CYS A 183 1.99 -2.89 -16.99
N ARG A 184 1.31 -2.17 -17.88
CA ARG A 184 -0.16 -2.05 -17.87
C ARG A 184 -0.91 -3.39 -18.01
N ALA A 185 -0.32 -4.37 -18.68
CA ALA A 185 -0.93 -5.68 -18.79
C ALA A 185 -0.77 -6.54 -17.53
N MET A 186 0.15 -6.15 -16.61
CA MET A 186 0.52 -6.93 -15.41
C MET A 186 0.72 -6.01 -14.19
N GLU A 187 -0.24 -5.12 -13.92
CA GLU A 187 -0.12 -4.07 -12.89
C GLU A 187 0.12 -4.58 -11.47
N ALA A 188 -0.32 -5.80 -11.16
CA ALA A 188 -0.15 -6.41 -9.84
C ALA A 188 1.25 -6.97 -9.58
N VAL A 189 2.10 -7.06 -10.61
CA VAL A 189 3.43 -7.67 -10.52
C VAL A 189 4.51 -6.58 -10.48
N ASN A 190 5.49 -6.77 -9.60
CA ASN A 190 6.66 -5.90 -9.53
C ASN A 190 7.45 -5.94 -10.84
N TYR A 191 7.75 -4.76 -11.41
CA TYR A 191 8.50 -4.62 -12.67
C TYR A 191 9.87 -5.32 -12.64
N GLU A 192 10.60 -5.22 -11.53
CA GLU A 192 11.90 -5.87 -11.37
C GLU A 192 11.77 -7.40 -11.42
N SER A 193 10.73 -7.95 -10.79
CA SER A 193 10.43 -9.39 -10.84
C SER A 193 10.09 -9.84 -12.25
N LEU A 194 9.30 -9.05 -13.00
CA LEU A 194 9.01 -9.35 -14.42
C LEU A 194 10.28 -9.37 -15.28
N CYS A 195 11.18 -8.41 -15.06
CA CYS A 195 12.45 -8.37 -15.78
C CYS A 195 13.31 -9.58 -15.44
N PHE A 196 13.47 -9.90 -14.14
CA PHE A 196 14.28 -11.06 -13.75
C PHE A 196 13.73 -12.36 -14.35
N GLU A 197 12.42 -12.58 -14.24
CA GLU A 197 11.76 -13.77 -14.79
C GLU A 197 11.90 -13.87 -16.33
N ALA A 198 11.82 -12.74 -17.04
CA ALA A 198 12.04 -12.71 -18.47
C ALA A 198 13.49 -13.03 -18.85
N GLY A 199 14.47 -12.55 -18.07
CA GLY A 199 15.88 -12.86 -18.24
C GLY A 199 16.20 -14.32 -17.93
N GLU A 200 15.62 -14.88 -16.88
CA GLU A 200 15.75 -16.29 -16.52
C GLU A 200 15.25 -17.21 -17.64
N ARG A 201 14.08 -16.92 -18.22
CA ARG A 201 13.56 -17.68 -19.37
C ARG A 201 14.49 -17.60 -20.58
N LEU A 202 15.16 -16.45 -20.79
CA LEU A 202 16.19 -16.35 -21.84
C LEU A 202 17.39 -17.24 -21.56
N ALA A 203 17.89 -17.26 -20.30
CA ALA A 203 18.98 -18.13 -19.90
C ALA A 203 18.64 -19.61 -20.09
N GLU A 204 17.46 -20.02 -19.61
CA GLU A 204 16.96 -21.39 -19.79
C GLU A 204 16.88 -21.77 -21.27
N SER A 205 16.38 -20.86 -22.14
CA SER A 205 16.32 -21.09 -23.59
C SER A 205 17.71 -21.20 -24.24
N ALA A 206 18.72 -20.56 -23.64
CA ALA A 206 20.12 -20.64 -24.05
C ALA A 206 20.86 -21.84 -23.44
N GLY A 207 20.19 -22.67 -22.63
CA GLY A 207 20.80 -23.82 -21.94
C GLY A 207 21.65 -23.46 -20.72
N VAL A 208 21.49 -22.24 -20.18
CA VAL A 208 22.20 -21.77 -18.96
C VAL A 208 21.40 -22.17 -17.72
N ASP A 209 22.03 -22.90 -16.83
CA ASP A 209 21.50 -23.23 -15.50
C ASP A 209 21.82 -22.07 -14.55
N ILE A 210 20.79 -21.27 -14.25
CA ILE A 210 20.88 -20.07 -13.40
C ILE A 210 21.33 -20.42 -11.98
N GLU A 211 20.83 -21.53 -11.40
CA GLU A 211 21.17 -21.90 -10.05
C GLU A 211 22.63 -22.36 -9.95
N LYS A 212 23.10 -23.11 -10.95
CA LYS A 212 24.50 -23.52 -11.04
C LYS A 212 25.41 -22.32 -11.21
N ALA A 213 25.11 -21.40 -12.14
CA ALA A 213 25.89 -20.19 -12.39
C ALA A 213 25.98 -19.31 -11.11
N TRP A 214 24.85 -19.17 -10.39
CA TRP A 214 24.84 -18.43 -9.12
C TRP A 214 25.74 -19.09 -8.06
N ARG A 215 25.70 -20.43 -7.91
CA ARG A 215 26.56 -21.17 -6.97
C ARG A 215 28.05 -21.09 -7.34
N GLU A 216 28.34 -20.91 -8.62
CA GLU A 216 29.70 -20.68 -9.14
C GLU A 216 30.15 -19.23 -8.97
N GLY A 217 29.30 -18.35 -8.41
CA GLY A 217 29.62 -16.95 -8.10
C GLY A 217 29.44 -15.97 -9.26
N GLU A 218 28.75 -16.37 -10.32
CA GLU A 218 28.41 -15.46 -11.42
C GLU A 218 27.36 -14.42 -11.03
N ASP A 219 27.44 -13.22 -11.61
CA ASP A 219 26.45 -12.16 -11.38
C ASP A 219 25.17 -12.38 -12.22
N VAL A 220 24.49 -13.47 -11.91
CA VAL A 220 23.25 -13.90 -12.56
C VAL A 220 22.17 -12.84 -12.45
N ARG A 221 22.10 -12.12 -11.31
CA ARG A 221 21.09 -11.10 -11.06
C ARG A 221 21.17 -9.96 -12.08
N SER A 222 22.35 -9.36 -12.24
CA SER A 222 22.54 -8.24 -13.15
C SER A 222 22.26 -8.63 -14.59
N TRP A 223 22.74 -9.81 -15.00
CA TRP A 223 22.50 -10.34 -16.34
C TRP A 223 21.00 -10.56 -16.60
N CYS A 224 20.28 -11.26 -15.71
CA CYS A 224 18.84 -11.52 -15.87
C CYS A 224 18.03 -10.23 -15.90
N LEU A 225 18.35 -9.25 -15.05
CA LEU A 225 17.64 -7.97 -15.04
C LEU A 225 17.87 -7.17 -16.32
N GLU A 226 19.08 -7.12 -16.85
CA GLU A 226 19.41 -6.37 -18.06
C GLU A 226 18.80 -7.00 -19.31
N ALA A 227 19.00 -8.31 -19.51
CA ALA A 227 18.42 -9.07 -20.60
C ALA A 227 16.88 -9.02 -20.56
N GLY A 228 16.30 -9.23 -19.37
CA GLY A 228 14.85 -9.21 -19.19
C GLY A 228 14.23 -7.83 -19.39
N ARG A 229 14.90 -6.73 -19.03
CA ARG A 229 14.43 -5.35 -19.35
C ARG A 229 14.25 -5.14 -20.84
N SER A 230 15.14 -5.69 -21.66
CA SER A 230 15.05 -5.62 -23.13
C SER A 230 13.84 -6.39 -23.63
N VAL A 231 13.58 -7.59 -23.08
CA VAL A 231 12.39 -8.39 -23.41
C VAL A 231 11.11 -7.68 -23.00
N VAL A 232 11.01 -7.23 -21.76
CA VAL A 232 9.80 -6.58 -21.22
C VAL A 232 9.44 -5.31 -22.00
N ARG A 233 10.44 -4.55 -22.45
CA ARG A 233 10.22 -3.36 -23.29
C ARG A 233 9.80 -3.66 -24.71
N GLY A 234 10.25 -4.77 -25.28
CA GLY A 234 10.01 -5.15 -26.68
C GLY A 234 8.74 -5.99 -26.89
N ASP A 235 8.21 -6.64 -25.89
CA ASP A 235 7.12 -7.60 -25.99
C ASP A 235 5.77 -6.98 -25.57
N LYS A 236 4.84 -6.94 -26.53
CA LYS A 236 3.48 -6.40 -26.35
C LYS A 236 2.67 -7.10 -25.26
N ARG A 237 3.05 -8.31 -24.85
CA ARG A 237 2.38 -9.04 -23.74
C ARG A 237 2.45 -8.29 -22.41
N TYR A 238 3.48 -7.48 -22.18
CA TYR A 238 3.62 -6.67 -20.96
C TYR A 238 2.86 -5.34 -21.03
N GLY A 239 2.37 -4.97 -22.22
CA GLY A 239 1.67 -3.71 -22.41
C GLY A 239 2.59 -2.49 -22.35
N GLU A 240 1.99 -1.32 -22.21
CA GLU A 240 2.73 -0.06 -22.06
C GLU A 240 3.39 0.02 -20.67
N ILE A 241 4.65 0.44 -20.64
CA ILE A 241 5.35 0.72 -19.39
C ILE A 241 5.08 2.16 -19.00
N VAL A 242 4.45 2.36 -17.84
CA VAL A 242 4.09 3.68 -17.32
C VAL A 242 4.78 3.98 -16.01
N TYR A 243 5.11 5.24 -15.77
CA TYR A 243 5.61 5.72 -14.50
C TYR A 243 4.46 6.31 -13.66
N ARG A 244 4.41 5.97 -12.38
CA ARG A 244 3.40 6.48 -11.44
C ARG A 244 4.05 7.20 -10.26
N PRO A 245 3.74 8.50 -10.05
CA PRO A 245 4.11 9.21 -8.82
C PRO A 245 3.59 8.48 -7.58
N VAL A 246 4.25 8.66 -6.43
CA VAL A 246 3.99 7.87 -5.23
C VAL A 246 2.52 7.93 -4.76
N ASP A 247 1.87 9.09 -4.87
CA ASP A 247 0.47 9.29 -4.49
C ASP A 247 -0.54 8.70 -5.50
N ARG A 248 -0.05 8.17 -6.64
CA ARG A 248 -0.85 7.55 -7.70
C ARG A 248 -0.63 6.04 -7.84
N ARG A 249 0.22 5.47 -6.99
CA ARG A 249 0.44 4.02 -6.93
C ARG A 249 -0.70 3.34 -6.19
N GLU A 250 -0.85 2.03 -6.41
CA GLU A 250 -1.82 1.20 -5.70
C GLU A 250 -1.66 1.32 -4.19
N ASN A 251 -2.78 1.25 -3.46
CA ASN A 251 -2.77 1.24 -2.02
C ASN A 251 -2.78 -0.20 -1.49
N TYR A 252 -1.80 -0.52 -0.67
CA TYR A 252 -1.68 -1.80 0.01
C TYR A 252 -1.96 -1.63 1.50
N ILE A 253 -2.40 -2.72 2.12
CA ILE A 253 -2.58 -2.81 3.55
C ILE A 253 -1.87 -4.05 4.07
N LYS A 254 -1.01 -3.87 5.07
CA LYS A 254 -0.23 -4.93 5.71
C LYS A 254 0.01 -4.57 7.17
N ARG A 255 0.54 -5.55 7.90
CA ARG A 255 1.02 -5.34 9.27
C ARG A 255 2.48 -4.90 9.25
N CYS A 256 2.81 -3.85 10.00
CA CYS A 256 4.19 -3.46 10.27
C CYS A 256 4.80 -4.46 11.26
N VAL A 257 5.71 -5.31 10.80
CA VAL A 257 6.39 -6.30 11.64
C VAL A 257 7.78 -5.84 12.05
N GLY A 258 8.33 -4.83 11.36
CA GLY A 258 9.62 -4.24 11.69
C GLY A 258 9.63 -2.75 11.37
N VAL A 259 10.26 -2.00 12.24
CA VAL A 259 10.46 -0.55 12.13
C VAL A 259 11.94 -0.23 11.87
N ALA A 260 12.21 1.02 11.51
CA ALA A 260 13.57 1.52 11.27
C ALA A 260 14.54 1.19 12.43
N GLY A 261 15.66 0.56 12.11
CA GLY A 261 16.66 0.08 13.07
C GLY A 261 16.49 -1.37 13.51
N ASP A 262 15.41 -2.06 13.10
CA ASP A 262 15.24 -3.48 13.38
C ASP A 262 15.98 -4.38 12.38
N THR A 263 16.33 -5.59 12.83
CA THR A 263 16.75 -6.68 11.96
C THR A 263 15.66 -7.75 11.93
N ILE A 264 15.19 -8.10 10.74
CA ILE A 264 14.12 -9.06 10.49
C ILE A 264 14.69 -10.34 9.91
N GLU A 265 14.19 -11.46 10.40
CA GLU A 265 14.46 -12.78 9.89
C GLU A 265 13.21 -13.66 9.99
N VAL A 266 13.04 -14.60 9.09
CA VAL A 266 12.03 -15.67 9.21
C VAL A 266 12.78 -16.99 9.28
N LYS A 267 12.55 -17.77 10.33
CA LYS A 267 13.12 -19.11 10.56
C LYS A 267 11.99 -20.11 10.75
N ASP A 268 11.95 -21.11 9.91
CA ASP A 268 10.90 -22.14 9.92
C ASP A 268 9.49 -21.52 10.02
N GLY A 269 9.27 -20.46 9.22
CA GLY A 269 8.05 -19.69 9.16
C GLY A 269 7.75 -18.81 10.39
N LYS A 270 8.64 -18.76 11.40
CA LYS A 270 8.50 -17.90 12.57
C LYS A 270 9.22 -16.58 12.35
N LEU A 271 8.55 -15.49 12.65
CA LEU A 271 9.14 -14.17 12.60
C LEU A 271 10.12 -13.97 13.75
N VAL A 272 11.32 -13.52 13.42
CA VAL A 272 12.38 -13.14 14.37
C VAL A 272 12.70 -11.67 14.20
N VAL A 273 12.65 -10.90 15.26
CA VAL A 273 12.97 -9.47 15.27
C VAL A 273 14.07 -9.22 16.29
N ASN A 274 15.19 -8.66 15.84
CA ASN A 274 16.36 -8.40 16.68
C ASN A 274 16.83 -9.66 17.47
N GLY A 275 16.85 -10.81 16.80
CA GLY A 275 17.23 -12.10 17.36
C GLY A 275 16.19 -12.75 18.29
N LYS A 276 15.01 -12.14 18.48
CA LYS A 276 13.93 -12.67 19.33
C LYS A 276 12.78 -13.17 18.49
N VAL A 277 12.40 -14.44 18.69
CA VAL A 277 11.20 -15.02 18.06
C VAL A 277 9.98 -14.27 18.56
N GLN A 278 9.14 -13.86 17.62
CA GLN A 278 7.86 -13.19 17.92
C GLN A 278 6.77 -14.25 18.07
N GLU A 279 5.92 -14.07 19.07
CA GLU A 279 4.73 -14.90 19.21
C GLU A 279 3.78 -14.63 18.03
N PRO A 280 3.24 -15.68 17.39
CA PRO A 280 2.27 -15.50 16.30
C PRO A 280 0.99 -14.86 16.83
N LEU A 281 0.39 -14.03 16.00
CA LEU A 281 -0.91 -13.45 16.32
C LEU A 281 -1.99 -14.53 16.28
N GLU A 282 -3.07 -14.37 17.07
CA GLU A 282 -4.17 -15.31 17.12
C GLU A 282 -4.81 -15.52 15.72
N GLU A 283 -4.91 -14.44 14.96
CA GLU A 283 -5.48 -14.45 13.61
C GLU A 283 -4.46 -14.75 12.50
N GLU A 284 -3.18 -14.86 12.82
CA GLU A 284 -2.13 -15.17 11.84
C GLU A 284 -2.39 -16.51 11.18
N GLN A 285 -2.41 -16.54 9.84
CA GLN A 285 -2.66 -17.74 9.07
C GLN A 285 -1.38 -18.22 8.37
N ALA A 286 -1.19 -19.54 8.42
CA ALA A 286 -0.18 -20.23 7.65
C ALA A 286 -0.81 -21.42 6.91
N MET A 287 -0.21 -21.82 5.79
CA MET A 287 -0.64 -23.04 5.10
C MET A 287 -0.42 -24.25 5.99
N ARG A 288 -1.43 -25.10 6.05
CA ARG A 288 -1.40 -26.34 6.80
C ARG A 288 -1.88 -27.48 5.95
N GLU A 289 -1.18 -28.59 6.10
CA GLU A 289 -1.58 -29.86 5.52
C GLU A 289 -2.54 -30.56 6.49
N VAL A 290 -3.71 -30.90 5.99
CA VAL A 290 -4.74 -31.63 6.71
C VAL A 290 -4.89 -33.01 6.09
N ARG A 291 -4.67 -34.08 6.87
CA ARG A 291 -4.91 -35.45 6.46
C ARG A 291 -6.18 -35.97 7.12
N SER A 292 -7.07 -36.53 6.32
CA SER A 292 -8.37 -37.00 6.77
C SER A 292 -8.75 -38.31 6.11
N ARG A 293 -9.30 -39.26 6.92
CA ARG A 293 -9.84 -40.52 6.38
C ARG A 293 -11.15 -40.34 5.61
N ARG A 294 -11.80 -39.20 5.76
CA ARG A 294 -13.04 -38.87 5.06
C ARG A 294 -12.83 -37.67 4.12
N VAL A 295 -13.62 -37.63 3.06
CA VAL A 295 -13.69 -36.47 2.20
C VAL A 295 -14.30 -35.30 2.99
N LEU A 296 -13.53 -34.21 3.13
CA LEU A 296 -14.01 -32.94 3.69
C LEU A 296 -14.70 -32.16 2.56
N THR A 297 -16.02 -32.26 2.50
CA THR A 297 -16.79 -31.66 1.39
C THR A 297 -16.68 -30.13 1.42
N ARG A 298 -16.74 -29.49 0.25
CA ARG A 298 -16.76 -28.02 0.14
C ARG A 298 -17.82 -27.41 1.04
N ARG A 299 -19.03 -27.99 1.08
CA ARG A 299 -20.12 -27.51 1.95
C ARG A 299 -19.74 -27.55 3.43
N TRP A 300 -19.05 -28.60 3.87
CA TRP A 300 -18.60 -28.69 5.26
C TRP A 300 -17.49 -27.70 5.56
N LEU A 301 -16.49 -27.58 4.67
CA LEU A 301 -15.38 -26.65 4.82
C LEU A 301 -15.84 -25.18 4.85
N THR A 302 -16.80 -24.80 4.00
CA THR A 302 -17.30 -23.42 3.98
C THR A 302 -18.38 -23.16 5.04
N GLY A 303 -19.31 -24.09 5.23
CA GLY A 303 -20.49 -23.91 6.11
C GLY A 303 -20.20 -24.18 7.58
N VAL A 304 -19.49 -25.28 7.90
CA VAL A 304 -19.21 -25.70 9.28
C VAL A 304 -17.84 -25.21 9.71
N ALA A 305 -16.83 -25.46 8.92
CA ALA A 305 -15.47 -25.04 9.22
C ALA A 305 -15.26 -23.53 8.99
N GLY A 306 -16.10 -22.85 8.22
CA GLY A 306 -16.09 -21.40 8.04
C GLY A 306 -14.89 -20.87 7.25
N PHE A 307 -14.30 -21.69 6.36
CA PHE A 307 -13.34 -21.25 5.38
C PHE A 307 -14.01 -20.46 4.25
N SER A 308 -13.31 -19.53 3.64
CA SER A 308 -13.80 -18.83 2.44
C SER A 308 -13.87 -19.77 1.24
N ALA A 309 -14.72 -19.46 0.26
CA ALA A 309 -14.80 -20.24 -0.98
C ALA A 309 -13.43 -20.28 -1.70
N GLU A 310 -12.69 -19.17 -1.68
CA GLU A 310 -11.36 -19.04 -2.26
C GLU A 310 -10.32 -19.96 -1.58
N GLN A 311 -10.34 -20.06 -0.23
CA GLN A 311 -9.44 -20.97 0.51
C GLN A 311 -9.70 -22.45 0.18
N VAL A 312 -10.94 -22.79 -0.12
CA VAL A 312 -11.35 -24.19 -0.35
C VAL A 312 -11.20 -24.61 -1.82
N GLU A 313 -11.27 -23.68 -2.76
CA GLU A 313 -11.34 -23.98 -4.20
C GLU A 313 -10.18 -24.85 -4.72
N ARG A 314 -8.98 -24.66 -4.17
CA ARG A 314 -7.77 -25.38 -4.56
C ARG A 314 -7.11 -26.12 -3.39
N SER A 315 -7.87 -26.42 -2.35
CA SER A 315 -7.32 -27.00 -1.12
C SER A 315 -7.08 -28.49 -1.19
N HIS A 316 -7.88 -29.24 -1.97
CA HIS A 316 -7.77 -30.70 -2.05
C HIS A 316 -6.65 -31.09 -3.01
N LEU A 317 -5.66 -31.85 -2.52
CA LEU A 317 -4.48 -32.31 -3.26
C LEU A 317 -4.62 -33.73 -3.80
N GLY A 318 -5.59 -34.52 -3.28
CA GLY A 318 -5.77 -35.92 -3.66
C GLY A 318 -5.71 -36.86 -2.45
N GLU A 319 -5.35 -38.12 -2.71
CA GLU A 319 -5.14 -39.16 -1.71
C GLU A 319 -3.64 -39.45 -1.55
N ASP A 320 -3.20 -39.72 -0.31
CA ASP A 320 -1.87 -40.22 -0.04
C ASP A 320 -1.80 -41.76 -0.19
N GLU A 321 -0.60 -42.31 0.00
CA GLU A 321 -0.34 -43.76 -0.11
C GLU A 321 -1.16 -44.62 0.87
N ASP A 322 -1.63 -44.03 1.98
CA ASP A 322 -2.46 -44.69 2.98
C ASP A 322 -3.97 -44.51 2.73
N GLY A 323 -4.36 -43.90 1.59
CA GLY A 323 -5.76 -43.64 1.22
C GLY A 323 -6.41 -42.49 2.00
N ARG A 324 -5.61 -41.61 2.61
CA ARG A 324 -6.10 -40.43 3.31
C ARG A 324 -6.25 -39.28 2.33
N GLN A 325 -7.32 -38.51 2.49
CA GLN A 325 -7.53 -37.28 1.74
C GLN A 325 -6.61 -36.19 2.28
N VAL A 326 -5.85 -35.54 1.41
CA VAL A 326 -4.87 -34.49 1.74
C VAL A 326 -5.40 -33.13 1.28
N TYR A 327 -5.43 -32.17 2.21
CA TYR A 327 -5.84 -30.79 1.95
C TYR A 327 -4.73 -29.84 2.36
N LEU A 328 -4.54 -28.78 1.58
CA LEU A 328 -3.64 -27.68 1.91
C LEU A 328 -4.45 -26.40 2.07
N ILE A 329 -4.62 -25.93 3.32
CA ILE A 329 -5.51 -24.81 3.64
C ILE A 329 -4.82 -23.83 4.58
N ALA A 330 -4.90 -22.53 4.24
CA ALA A 330 -4.43 -21.47 5.12
C ALA A 330 -5.36 -21.33 6.33
N MET A 331 -4.81 -21.43 7.54
CA MET A 331 -5.57 -21.28 8.78
C MET A 331 -4.69 -20.86 9.96
N SER A 332 -5.34 -20.25 10.97
CA SER A 332 -4.68 -19.89 12.23
C SER A 332 -4.43 -21.12 13.12
N GLU A 333 -3.56 -20.98 14.13
CA GLU A 333 -3.28 -22.05 15.09
C GLU A 333 -4.56 -22.47 15.89
N GLY A 334 -5.38 -21.49 16.26
CA GLY A 334 -6.67 -21.77 16.92
C GLY A 334 -7.58 -22.61 16.04
N LYS A 335 -7.64 -22.29 14.75
CA LYS A 335 -8.40 -23.07 13.77
C LYS A 335 -7.83 -24.46 13.54
N ALA A 336 -6.50 -24.59 13.50
CA ALA A 336 -5.83 -25.88 13.36
C ALA A 336 -6.12 -26.80 14.55
N ARG A 337 -6.10 -26.27 15.78
CA ARG A 337 -6.49 -27.04 16.99
C ARG A 337 -7.93 -27.54 16.88
N TRP A 338 -8.86 -26.66 16.51
CA TRP A 338 -10.25 -27.05 16.29
C TRP A 338 -10.40 -28.10 15.18
N MET A 339 -9.64 -28.01 14.09
CA MET A 339 -9.67 -28.98 13.00
C MET A 339 -9.19 -30.37 13.44
N ARG A 340 -8.14 -30.47 14.28
CA ARG A 340 -7.64 -31.77 14.83
C ARG A 340 -8.71 -32.51 15.65
N GLU A 341 -9.65 -31.78 16.23
CA GLU A 341 -10.75 -32.39 17.02
C GLU A 341 -11.90 -32.90 16.16
N GLN A 342 -11.88 -32.65 14.84
CA GLN A 342 -12.98 -33.05 13.97
C GLN A 342 -12.88 -34.53 13.60
N ALA A 343 -14.07 -35.22 13.63
CA ALA A 343 -14.15 -36.62 13.29
C ALA A 343 -13.54 -36.92 11.89
N GLY A 344 -12.66 -37.90 11.83
CA GLY A 344 -11.98 -38.32 10.59
C GLY A 344 -10.74 -37.49 10.20
N VAL A 345 -10.45 -36.38 10.87
CA VAL A 345 -9.17 -35.65 10.70
C VAL A 345 -8.11 -36.38 11.54
N GLU A 346 -6.98 -36.74 10.92
CA GLU A 346 -5.90 -37.47 11.59
C GLU A 346 -4.77 -36.54 11.99
N SER A 347 -4.39 -35.64 11.08
CA SER A 347 -3.35 -34.65 11.38
C SER A 347 -3.65 -33.30 10.75
N VAL A 348 -3.14 -32.24 11.40
CA VAL A 348 -3.09 -30.89 10.87
C VAL A 348 -1.72 -30.33 11.22
N GLU A 349 -0.85 -30.27 10.23
CA GLU A 349 0.54 -29.86 10.40
C GLU A 349 0.83 -28.60 9.62
N ARG A 350 1.81 -27.80 10.07
CA ARG A 350 2.28 -26.66 9.28
C ARG A 350 2.99 -27.19 8.05
N HIS A 351 2.56 -26.71 6.89
CA HIS A 351 3.20 -27.06 5.64
C HIS A 351 4.33 -26.06 5.36
N ASN A 352 5.55 -26.56 5.22
CA ASN A 352 6.68 -25.73 4.82
C ASN A 352 6.70 -25.63 3.29
N LEU A 353 6.47 -24.43 2.79
CA LEU A 353 6.41 -24.16 1.34
C LEU A 353 7.80 -23.91 0.72
N SER A 354 8.88 -24.28 1.42
CA SER A 354 10.25 -23.92 1.07
C SER A 354 10.68 -24.27 -0.36
N GLU A 355 10.22 -25.39 -0.90
CA GLU A 355 10.63 -25.83 -2.25
C GLU A 355 9.75 -25.29 -3.39
N TYR A 356 8.45 -25.18 -3.17
CA TYR A 356 7.50 -24.87 -4.26
C TYR A 356 7.35 -23.37 -4.55
N LEU A 357 7.39 -22.52 -3.54
CA LEU A 357 7.19 -21.07 -3.67
C LEU A 357 8.48 -20.29 -3.91
N SER A 358 9.65 -20.81 -3.53
CA SER A 358 10.94 -20.15 -3.74
C SER A 358 11.21 -19.79 -5.21
N ARG A 359 10.72 -20.60 -6.15
CA ARG A 359 10.88 -20.37 -7.60
C ARG A 359 9.81 -19.48 -8.21
N LYS A 360 8.60 -19.40 -7.63
CA LYS A 360 7.48 -18.61 -8.19
C LYS A 360 7.36 -17.22 -7.60
N GLU A 361 7.69 -17.07 -6.31
CA GLU A 361 7.71 -15.76 -5.65
C GLU A 361 9.14 -15.26 -5.63
N ARG A 362 9.46 -14.32 -6.51
CA ARG A 362 10.78 -13.67 -6.56
C ARG A 362 10.98 -12.82 -5.33
N LEU A 363 11.63 -13.41 -4.32
CA LEU A 363 11.87 -12.74 -3.04
C LEU A 363 12.83 -11.56 -3.20
N PHE A 364 12.61 -10.54 -2.40
CA PHE A 364 13.49 -9.36 -2.34
C PHE A 364 14.80 -9.67 -1.59
N PRO A 365 15.93 -9.20 -2.08
CA PRO A 365 16.17 -8.63 -3.40
C PRO A 365 16.15 -9.71 -4.49
N VAL A 366 15.43 -9.46 -5.55
CA VAL A 366 15.25 -10.43 -6.65
C VAL A 366 16.61 -10.93 -7.15
N GLY A 367 16.81 -12.26 -7.17
CA GLY A 367 18.05 -12.88 -7.64
C GLY A 367 19.28 -12.71 -6.74
N TYR A 368 19.11 -12.17 -5.52
CA TYR A 368 20.24 -11.94 -4.59
C TYR A 368 20.66 -13.20 -3.84
N ASN A 369 19.70 -13.92 -3.29
CA ASN A 369 19.93 -15.18 -2.60
C ASN A 369 18.84 -16.19 -2.98
N LEU A 370 19.23 -17.18 -3.78
CA LEU A 370 18.30 -18.16 -4.32
C LEU A 370 17.90 -19.25 -3.31
N ASP A 371 18.62 -19.34 -2.17
CA ASP A 371 18.28 -20.25 -1.08
C ASP A 371 17.21 -19.70 -0.13
N TRP A 372 16.89 -18.41 -0.24
CA TRP A 372 15.81 -17.83 0.58
C TRP A 372 14.44 -18.31 0.13
N THR A 373 13.60 -18.59 1.12
CA THR A 373 12.21 -19.00 0.92
C THR A 373 11.29 -18.11 1.77
N VAL A 374 9.98 -18.22 1.59
CA VAL A 374 9.02 -17.47 2.41
C VAL A 374 9.07 -17.85 3.89
N ASP A 375 9.53 -19.07 4.20
CA ASP A 375 9.64 -19.61 5.55
C ASP A 375 11.07 -19.55 6.14
N ASN A 376 12.09 -19.33 5.29
CA ASN A 376 13.48 -19.14 5.70
C ASN A 376 14.08 -17.96 4.93
N TYR A 377 14.09 -16.78 5.55
CA TYR A 377 14.35 -15.52 4.89
C TYR A 377 15.15 -14.54 5.78
N GLY A 378 16.13 -13.88 5.21
CA GLY A 378 16.94 -12.90 5.93
C GLY A 378 18.22 -13.52 6.55
N PRO A 379 18.88 -12.84 7.52
CA PRO A 379 18.45 -11.59 8.17
C PRO A 379 18.54 -10.34 7.26
N ILE A 380 17.62 -9.40 7.45
CA ILE A 380 17.60 -8.10 6.76
C ILE A 380 17.52 -6.98 7.79
N TYR A 381 18.43 -6.02 7.71
CA TYR A 381 18.39 -4.79 8.49
C TYR A 381 17.46 -3.76 7.84
N ILE A 382 16.61 -3.12 8.63
CA ILE A 382 15.69 -2.08 8.18
C ILE A 382 16.33 -0.72 8.40
N PRO A 383 16.72 0.01 7.35
CA PRO A 383 17.44 1.27 7.48
C PRO A 383 16.63 2.35 8.21
N LYS A 384 17.35 3.12 9.04
CA LYS A 384 16.82 4.25 9.80
C LYS A 384 17.42 5.54 9.28
N ARG A 385 16.66 6.62 9.33
CA ARG A 385 17.16 7.97 9.00
C ARG A 385 18.42 8.30 9.80
N GLY A 386 19.47 8.73 9.09
CA GLY A 386 20.77 9.07 9.65
C GLY A 386 21.75 7.91 9.80
N ASP A 387 21.31 6.66 9.49
CA ASP A 387 22.23 5.54 9.44
C ASP A 387 23.22 5.68 8.31
N LYS A 388 24.47 5.29 8.58
CA LYS A 388 25.52 5.14 7.58
C LYS A 388 25.62 3.68 7.18
N LEU A 389 25.02 3.33 6.07
CA LEU A 389 25.06 1.98 5.53
C LEU A 389 26.38 1.79 4.77
N LYS A 390 27.14 0.75 5.12
CA LYS A 390 28.25 0.31 4.29
C LYS A 390 27.68 -0.19 2.96
N VAL A 391 28.19 0.35 1.84
CA VAL A 391 27.73 -0.03 0.51
C VAL A 391 28.89 -0.70 -0.23
N THR A 392 28.66 -1.95 -0.62
CA THR A 392 29.58 -2.76 -1.42
C THR A 392 28.82 -3.36 -2.59
N ARG A 393 29.52 -3.86 -3.60
CA ARG A 393 28.87 -4.54 -4.74
C ARG A 393 27.98 -5.71 -4.27
N GLU A 394 28.44 -6.48 -3.28
CA GLU A 394 27.74 -7.66 -2.80
C GLU A 394 26.41 -7.31 -2.11
N ASN A 395 26.38 -6.24 -1.28
CA ASN A 395 25.18 -5.87 -0.53
C ASN A 395 24.32 -4.81 -1.23
N LEU A 396 24.79 -4.27 -2.37
CA LEU A 396 24.07 -3.26 -3.14
C LEU A 396 22.63 -3.66 -3.49
N PRO A 397 22.32 -4.91 -3.85
CA PRO A 397 20.95 -5.32 -4.15
C PRO A 397 19.95 -5.05 -3.03
N LEU A 398 20.39 -5.06 -1.76
CA LEU A 398 19.56 -4.70 -0.61
C LEU A 398 19.20 -3.20 -0.60
N TYR A 399 20.10 -2.34 -1.09
CA TYR A 399 19.98 -0.88 -0.93
C TYR A 399 19.81 -0.11 -2.24
N GLU A 400 20.01 -0.75 -3.40
CA GLU A 400 19.94 -0.11 -4.71
C GLU A 400 18.64 0.68 -4.90
N ARG A 401 17.49 0.06 -4.65
CA ARG A 401 16.19 0.70 -4.78
C ARG A 401 16.00 1.84 -3.78
N LEU A 402 16.51 1.68 -2.56
CA LEU A 402 16.48 2.72 -1.53
C LEU A 402 17.24 3.96 -2.01
N ILE A 403 18.49 3.79 -2.46
CA ILE A 403 19.37 4.87 -2.87
C ILE A 403 18.83 5.56 -4.13
N ARG A 404 18.50 4.78 -5.16
CA ARG A 404 18.10 5.27 -6.48
C ARG A 404 16.67 5.79 -6.52
N ASN A 405 15.71 4.93 -6.17
CA ASN A 405 14.30 5.21 -6.44
C ASN A 405 13.62 5.99 -5.31
N TYR A 406 13.91 5.66 -4.05
CA TYR A 406 13.23 6.30 -2.92
C TYR A 406 13.92 7.61 -2.50
N GLU A 407 15.23 7.69 -2.61
CA GLU A 407 15.98 8.87 -2.20
C GLU A 407 16.56 9.69 -3.38
N GLY A 408 16.28 9.25 -4.62
CA GLY A 408 16.47 10.02 -5.85
C GLY A 408 17.92 10.29 -6.21
N ASN A 409 18.83 9.35 -5.90
CA ASN A 409 20.23 9.50 -6.27
C ASN A 409 20.53 8.77 -7.59
N GLU A 410 21.52 9.25 -8.32
CA GLU A 410 22.12 8.50 -9.41
C GLU A 410 23.05 7.42 -8.82
N LEU A 411 22.91 6.19 -9.28
CA LEU A 411 23.71 5.05 -8.83
C LEU A 411 24.29 4.32 -10.03
N ARG A 412 25.59 4.13 -10.02
CA ARG A 412 26.34 3.35 -11.04
C ARG A 412 27.29 2.39 -10.35
N VAL A 413 27.63 1.31 -11.04
CA VAL A 413 28.66 0.35 -10.62
C VAL A 413 29.71 0.29 -11.72
N GLU A 414 30.97 0.54 -11.36
CA GLU A 414 32.12 0.46 -12.26
C GLU A 414 33.16 -0.48 -11.68
N GLY A 415 33.24 -1.69 -12.23
CA GLY A 415 34.00 -2.79 -11.62
C GLY A 415 33.48 -3.15 -10.25
N ASP A 416 34.30 -3.03 -9.21
CA ASP A 416 33.92 -3.25 -7.81
C ASP A 416 33.49 -1.97 -7.10
N ASP A 417 33.59 -0.82 -7.77
CA ASP A 417 33.29 0.48 -7.18
C ASP A 417 31.82 0.84 -7.37
N VAL A 418 31.21 1.31 -6.30
CA VAL A 418 29.86 1.88 -6.30
C VAL A 418 29.97 3.40 -6.34
N LEU A 419 29.35 4.01 -7.35
CA LEU A 419 29.31 5.47 -7.50
C LEU A 419 27.91 5.99 -7.21
N ILE A 420 27.81 6.96 -6.31
CA ILE A 420 26.56 7.66 -5.98
C ILE A 420 26.74 9.13 -6.35
N ASN A 421 25.86 9.63 -7.24
CA ASN A 421 25.93 11.00 -7.80
C ASN A 421 27.28 11.32 -8.44
N GLY A 422 27.95 10.31 -9.04
CA GLY A 422 29.25 10.45 -9.72
C GLY A 422 30.46 10.33 -8.80
N GLU A 423 30.29 10.18 -7.48
CA GLU A 423 31.36 10.02 -6.51
C GLU A 423 31.43 8.58 -5.99
N LYS A 424 32.66 8.05 -5.82
CA LYS A 424 32.89 6.74 -5.23
C LYS A 424 32.42 6.73 -3.78
N ALA A 425 31.48 5.83 -3.46
CA ALA A 425 30.87 5.72 -2.14
C ALA A 425 31.16 4.36 -1.51
N THR A 426 31.66 4.36 -0.28
CA THR A 426 31.79 3.16 0.59
C THR A 426 30.70 3.12 1.65
N GLU A 427 30.07 4.26 1.91
CA GLU A 427 28.97 4.43 2.85
C GLU A 427 27.87 5.30 2.23
N TYR A 428 26.63 5.09 2.67
CA TYR A 428 25.49 5.91 2.29
C TYR A 428 24.70 6.34 3.52
N GLU A 429 24.44 7.64 3.67
CA GLU A 429 23.61 8.17 4.76
C GLU A 429 22.14 8.17 4.36
N VAL A 430 21.33 7.43 5.10
CA VAL A 430 19.90 7.22 4.87
C VAL A 430 19.09 8.48 5.20
N LYS A 431 18.23 8.94 4.28
CA LYS A 431 17.50 10.22 4.41
C LYS A 431 16.13 10.09 5.04
N GLN A 432 15.53 8.88 5.11
CA GLN A 432 14.22 8.63 5.69
C GLN A 432 14.17 7.29 6.43
N ASN A 433 13.10 7.05 7.20
CA ASN A 433 12.86 5.78 7.86
C ASN A 433 12.24 4.77 6.88
N TYR A 434 12.51 3.48 7.14
CA TYR A 434 11.94 2.37 6.38
C TYR A 434 11.21 1.42 7.32
N TYR A 435 10.29 0.63 6.74
CA TYR A 435 9.46 -0.32 7.46
C TYR A 435 9.43 -1.65 6.74
N TRP A 436 9.14 -2.72 7.49
CA TRP A 436 8.93 -4.05 6.96
C TRP A 436 7.49 -4.48 7.20
N MET A 437 6.76 -4.73 6.12
CA MET A 437 5.33 -4.99 6.13
C MET A 437 5.07 -6.42 5.73
N MET A 438 4.29 -7.17 6.53
CA MET A 438 3.89 -8.55 6.21
C MET A 438 2.37 -8.69 6.32
N GLY A 439 1.81 -9.60 5.49
CA GLY A 439 0.40 -9.96 5.60
C GLY A 439 0.16 -10.95 6.73
N ASP A 440 -1.02 -10.89 7.35
CA ASP A 440 -1.41 -11.82 8.41
C ASP A 440 -1.68 -13.23 7.84
N ASN A 441 -2.03 -13.34 6.54
CA ASN A 441 -2.04 -14.60 5.79
C ASN A 441 -0.67 -14.86 5.18
N ARG A 442 0.26 -15.43 5.96
CA ARG A 442 1.70 -15.51 5.71
C ARG A 442 2.10 -16.12 4.37
N HIS A 443 1.36 -17.14 3.91
CA HIS A 443 1.66 -17.85 2.67
C HIS A 443 0.80 -17.41 1.49
N ASN A 444 -0.19 -16.51 1.72
CA ASN A 444 -1.01 -15.92 0.68
C ASN A 444 -0.91 -14.38 0.71
N SER A 445 0.31 -13.89 0.79
CA SER A 445 0.60 -12.46 0.86
C SER A 445 1.82 -12.11 0.03
N ALA A 446 1.62 -11.34 -1.03
CA ALA A 446 2.69 -10.52 -1.56
C ALA A 446 2.93 -9.38 -0.56
N ASP A 447 4.15 -9.28 0.01
CA ASP A 447 4.52 -8.33 1.06
C ASP A 447 6.00 -7.95 0.99
N SER A 448 6.59 -7.41 2.05
CA SER A 448 7.99 -6.97 2.02
C SER A 448 9.00 -8.07 1.68
N ARG A 449 8.65 -9.35 1.86
CA ARG A 449 9.48 -10.46 1.38
C ARG A 449 9.61 -10.47 -0.15
N VAL A 450 8.65 -9.86 -0.86
CA VAL A 450 8.60 -9.79 -2.33
C VAL A 450 9.11 -8.45 -2.87
N TRP A 451 8.70 -7.32 -2.27
CA TRP A 451 9.05 -5.99 -2.78
C TRP A 451 10.06 -5.20 -1.94
N GLY A 452 10.44 -5.71 -0.76
CA GLY A 452 11.43 -5.06 0.11
C GLY A 452 10.85 -3.99 1.02
N TYR A 453 11.66 -2.99 1.32
CA TYR A 453 11.35 -1.92 2.25
C TYR A 453 10.17 -1.06 1.81
N VAL A 454 9.39 -0.61 2.79
CA VAL A 454 8.36 0.43 2.60
C VAL A 454 8.91 1.73 3.18
N PRO A 455 9.17 2.76 2.34
CA PRO A 455 9.70 4.04 2.83
C PRO A 455 8.64 4.85 3.57
N GLU A 456 9.08 5.71 4.48
CA GLU A 456 8.21 6.57 5.29
C GLU A 456 7.28 7.44 4.43
N ASP A 457 7.77 7.94 3.31
CA ASP A 457 6.99 8.78 2.39
C ASP A 457 5.90 8.01 1.62
N HIS A 458 5.88 6.67 1.67
CA HIS A 458 4.81 5.83 1.10
C HIS A 458 3.66 5.55 2.08
N ILE A 459 3.83 5.81 3.38
CA ILE A 459 2.80 5.57 4.39
C ILE A 459 1.61 6.51 4.16
N VAL A 460 0.40 5.95 4.06
CA VAL A 460 -0.86 6.68 3.86
C VAL A 460 -1.57 6.94 5.18
N GLY A 461 -1.77 5.91 6.01
CA GLY A 461 -2.49 6.08 7.26
C GLY A 461 -2.76 4.76 7.99
N ARG A 462 -3.51 4.89 9.09
CA ARG A 462 -3.90 3.78 9.98
C ARG A 462 -5.38 3.50 9.87
N PRO A 463 -5.82 2.26 9.63
CA PRO A 463 -7.22 1.89 9.73
C PRO A 463 -7.72 2.08 11.17
N LEU A 464 -8.86 2.71 11.33
CA LEU A 464 -9.49 2.91 12.65
C LEU A 464 -10.47 1.79 12.96
N PHE A 465 -11.43 1.58 12.05
CA PHE A 465 -12.47 0.56 12.20
C PHE A 465 -13.08 0.19 10.85
N ILE A 466 -13.79 -0.94 10.85
CA ILE A 466 -14.60 -1.44 9.74
C ILE A 466 -15.96 -0.78 9.84
N TRP A 467 -16.37 0.00 8.84
CA TRP A 467 -17.69 0.65 8.85
C TRP A 467 -18.74 -0.11 8.04
N LEU A 468 -18.31 -1.00 7.11
CA LEU A 468 -19.16 -1.89 6.34
C LEU A 468 -18.38 -3.17 6.01
N SER A 469 -19.04 -4.33 6.04
CA SER A 469 -18.45 -5.61 5.62
C SER A 469 -19.44 -6.39 4.78
N ILE A 470 -19.04 -6.69 3.53
CA ILE A 470 -19.89 -7.38 2.55
C ILE A 470 -19.22 -8.69 2.15
N ASP A 471 -19.92 -9.80 2.31
CA ASP A 471 -19.50 -11.11 1.82
C ASP A 471 -19.86 -11.25 0.34
N LYS A 472 -18.85 -11.36 -0.53
CA LYS A 472 -19.08 -11.48 -1.99
C LYS A 472 -19.71 -12.82 -2.38
N ASP A 473 -19.49 -13.85 -1.55
CA ASP A 473 -19.87 -15.23 -1.83
C ASP A 473 -21.29 -15.56 -1.35
N LYS A 474 -21.98 -14.61 -0.66
CA LYS A 474 -23.31 -14.79 -0.09
C LYS A 474 -24.39 -13.91 -0.73
N GLY A 475 -25.61 -14.45 -0.83
CA GLY A 475 -26.80 -13.71 -1.22
C GLY A 475 -27.30 -12.77 -0.10
N TRP A 476 -28.20 -11.85 -0.45
CA TRP A 476 -28.80 -10.91 0.52
C TRP A 476 -29.53 -11.60 1.67
N THR A 477 -30.17 -12.75 1.40
CA THR A 477 -30.90 -13.58 2.39
C THR A 477 -29.98 -14.54 3.15
N GLU A 478 -28.73 -14.73 2.72
CA GLU A 478 -27.77 -15.67 3.28
C GLU A 478 -26.72 -15.02 4.18
N GLY A 479 -26.94 -13.77 4.55
CA GLY A 479 -26.02 -13.03 5.41
C GLY A 479 -24.90 -12.32 4.66
N LYS A 480 -25.21 -11.73 3.49
CA LYS A 480 -24.27 -10.91 2.69
C LYS A 480 -23.61 -9.81 3.50
N ILE A 481 -24.35 -9.19 4.43
CA ILE A 481 -23.80 -8.17 5.32
C ILE A 481 -23.34 -8.83 6.61
N ARG A 482 -22.04 -8.69 6.92
CA ARG A 482 -21.42 -9.21 8.14
C ARG A 482 -21.57 -8.20 9.28
N TRP A 483 -22.78 -8.07 9.84
CA TRP A 483 -23.13 -7.09 10.88
C TRP A 483 -22.18 -7.08 12.10
N ARG A 484 -21.68 -8.27 12.50
CA ARG A 484 -20.76 -8.39 13.64
C ARG A 484 -19.41 -7.73 13.44
N ARG A 485 -19.08 -7.32 12.21
CA ARG A 485 -17.83 -6.65 11.88
C ARG A 485 -17.94 -5.13 11.89
N PHE A 486 -19.16 -4.59 11.96
CA PHE A 486 -19.36 -3.13 12.04
C PHE A 486 -18.71 -2.57 13.29
N PHE A 487 -18.02 -1.46 13.14
CA PHE A 487 -17.25 -0.77 14.18
C PHE A 487 -16.20 -1.64 14.90
N LYS A 488 -15.90 -2.85 14.37
CA LYS A 488 -14.74 -3.60 14.84
C LYS A 488 -13.48 -2.79 14.54
N GLY A 489 -12.70 -2.48 15.59
CA GLY A 489 -11.44 -1.77 15.44
C GLY A 489 -10.44 -2.60 14.63
N ALA A 490 -9.77 -1.97 13.68
CA ALA A 490 -8.60 -2.56 13.01
C ALA A 490 -7.38 -2.36 13.92
N LYS A 491 -7.35 -3.08 15.05
CA LYS A 491 -6.31 -2.94 16.07
C LYS A 491 -5.21 -3.99 15.89
N ARG A 492 -4.08 -3.72 16.60
CA ARG A 492 -2.95 -4.64 16.82
C ARG A 492 -3.40 -6.04 17.17
#